data_5a5c3985eb509b1cdb9dae0117931ccd
#
_entry.id   5a5c3985eb509b1cdb9dae0117931ccd
#
_cell.length_a   1.000
_cell.length_b   1.000
_cell.length_c   1.000
_cell.angle_alpha   90.00
_cell.angle_beta   90.00
_cell.angle_gamma   90.00
#
_symmetry.space_group_name_H-M   'P 1'
#
loop_
_entity.id
_entity.type
_entity.pdbx_description
1 polymer ?
#
loop_
_entity_poly.entity_id
_entity_poly.type
_entity_poly.pdbx_seq_one_letter_code
_entity_poly.pdbx_strand_id
1 'polypeptide(L)'
;MRKVGDKYYFVYSSWQNHELCYAVSDYPDKEFKFGGVIISNGDVGYNGRKPEDRLMRSGNNHGSIEFINGKWYIFYHRHTTKMEFSRQGCAEEIVILDNGFIPQVEMTSCGLNGGPLLAEGVYPAAICCNLTNGKMPHCWCPNHRLPYLKAKDNERFISEIESGTVIGYKYFSFDKASKIGVKYRSYDITPNGKLLVKLSFDGDAVAEIPVAHSKDWVCAEASLNIENGVYPLYFEYVGDGSVELYEFYFEQAESV
;
A
#
# COMPACT_ATOMS: atom_id res chain seq x y z
N MET A 1 -19.03 15.71 4.79
CA MET A 1 -19.80 16.21 3.64
C MET A 1 -19.08 17.37 2.98
N ARG A 2 -19.02 17.42 1.63
CA ARG A 2 -18.42 18.50 0.84
C ARG A 2 -19.38 18.97 -0.23
N LYS A 3 -19.39 20.27 -0.49
CA LYS A 3 -20.06 20.84 -1.65
C LYS A 3 -19.04 20.98 -2.80
N VAL A 4 -19.39 20.46 -3.97
CA VAL A 4 -18.59 20.52 -5.18
C VAL A 4 -19.50 20.99 -6.31
N GLY A 5 -19.23 22.17 -6.83
CA GLY A 5 -20.18 22.83 -7.73
C GLY A 5 -21.55 22.98 -7.05
N ASP A 6 -22.58 22.47 -7.69
CA ASP A 6 -23.97 22.50 -7.18
C ASP A 6 -24.39 21.22 -6.44
N LYS A 7 -23.47 20.26 -6.26
CA LYS A 7 -23.75 18.97 -5.62
C LYS A 7 -23.13 18.88 -4.22
N TYR A 8 -23.76 18.07 -3.36
CA TYR A 8 -23.30 17.73 -2.03
C TYR A 8 -22.88 16.26 -1.99
N TYR A 9 -21.66 15.99 -1.59
CA TYR A 9 -21.06 14.66 -1.45
C TYR A 9 -20.95 14.29 0.00
N PHE A 10 -21.56 13.18 0.40
CA PHE A 10 -21.46 12.60 1.72
C PHE A 10 -20.62 11.32 1.64
N VAL A 11 -19.41 11.38 2.18
CA VAL A 11 -18.48 10.22 2.23
C VAL A 11 -18.73 9.48 3.53
N TYR A 12 -18.84 8.16 3.45
CA TYR A 12 -19.11 7.30 4.60
C TYR A 12 -18.49 5.91 4.41
N SER A 13 -18.31 5.19 5.53
CA SER A 13 -17.83 3.81 5.52
C SER A 13 -19.00 2.85 5.30
N SER A 14 -18.82 1.88 4.39
CA SER A 14 -19.82 0.82 4.20
C SER A 14 -19.86 -0.12 5.41
N TRP A 15 -21.00 -0.77 5.62
CA TRP A 15 -21.12 -1.77 6.67
C TRP A 15 -20.37 -3.07 6.35
N GLN A 16 -20.35 -3.48 5.09
CA GLN A 16 -19.97 -4.84 4.70
C GLN A 16 -18.45 -5.05 4.69
N ASN A 17 -17.69 -4.16 4.04
CA ASN A 17 -16.24 -4.29 3.92
C ASN A 17 -15.49 -3.04 4.41
N HIS A 18 -16.20 -2.07 4.98
CA HIS A 18 -15.66 -0.77 5.38
C HIS A 18 -14.97 -0.01 4.24
N GLU A 19 -15.46 -0.18 2.99
CA GLU A 19 -15.05 0.70 1.91
C GLU A 19 -15.52 2.13 2.18
N LEU A 20 -14.80 3.12 1.70
CA LEU A 20 -15.32 4.48 1.64
C LEU A 20 -16.18 4.63 0.40
N CYS A 21 -17.47 4.82 0.66
CA CYS A 21 -18.49 5.09 -0.32
C CYS A 21 -18.86 6.57 -0.29
N TYR A 22 -19.58 7.00 -1.32
CA TYR A 22 -20.21 8.31 -1.29
C TYR A 22 -21.67 8.25 -1.73
N ALA A 23 -22.43 9.21 -1.24
CA ALA A 23 -23.74 9.53 -1.74
C ALA A 23 -23.75 11.00 -2.18
N VAL A 24 -24.53 11.31 -3.20
CA VAL A 24 -24.62 12.64 -3.79
C VAL A 24 -26.05 13.15 -3.80
N SER A 25 -26.22 14.46 -3.56
CA SER A 25 -27.52 15.15 -3.59
C SER A 25 -27.38 16.56 -4.13
N ASP A 26 -28.50 17.11 -4.63
CA ASP A 26 -28.66 18.54 -4.93
C ASP A 26 -28.94 19.37 -3.65
N TYR A 27 -29.22 18.71 -2.53
CA TYR A 27 -29.59 19.33 -1.25
C TYR A 27 -28.58 18.94 -0.18
N PRO A 28 -28.32 19.83 0.81
CA PRO A 28 -27.34 19.54 1.86
C PRO A 28 -27.84 18.53 2.91
N ASP A 29 -29.15 18.28 3.00
CA ASP A 29 -29.80 17.61 4.12
C ASP A 29 -30.73 16.46 3.73
N LYS A 30 -30.92 16.19 2.42
CA LYS A 30 -31.88 15.19 1.96
C LYS A 30 -31.55 14.64 0.58
N GLU A 31 -32.30 13.63 0.17
CA GLU A 31 -32.32 13.06 -1.18
C GLU A 31 -30.96 12.53 -1.65
N PHE A 32 -30.11 12.12 -0.73
CA PHE A 32 -28.84 11.50 -1.05
C PHE A 32 -29.01 10.17 -1.76
N LYS A 33 -28.39 10.02 -2.93
CA LYS A 33 -28.37 8.80 -3.71
C LYS A 33 -26.97 8.19 -3.67
N PHE A 34 -26.89 6.89 -3.53
CA PHE A 34 -25.63 6.15 -3.59
C PHE A 34 -24.90 6.44 -4.90
N GLY A 35 -23.67 6.92 -4.82
CA GLY A 35 -22.84 7.25 -5.97
C GLY A 35 -21.85 6.16 -6.35
N GLY A 36 -21.31 5.45 -5.35
CA GLY A 36 -20.32 4.39 -5.59
C GLY A 36 -19.35 4.24 -4.43
N VAL A 37 -18.36 3.37 -4.66
CA VAL A 37 -17.17 3.21 -3.79
C VAL A 37 -16.08 4.14 -4.32
N ILE A 38 -15.41 4.87 -3.43
CA ILE A 38 -14.26 5.71 -3.80
C ILE A 38 -12.97 4.91 -3.62
N ILE A 39 -12.81 4.25 -2.48
CA ILE A 39 -11.61 3.46 -2.16
C ILE A 39 -11.94 2.34 -1.18
N SER A 40 -11.19 1.25 -1.28
CA SER A 40 -11.27 0.11 -0.37
C SER A 40 -9.88 -0.31 0.08
N ASN A 41 -9.71 -0.59 1.37
CA ASN A 41 -8.49 -1.21 1.87
C ASN A 41 -8.32 -2.59 1.23
N GLY A 42 -7.12 -2.85 0.69
CA GLY A 42 -6.82 -4.09 -0.03
C GLY A 42 -7.43 -4.17 -1.43
N ASP A 43 -7.84 -3.04 -2.00
CA ASP A 43 -8.33 -2.89 -3.36
C ASP A 43 -9.58 -3.73 -3.68
N VAL A 44 -10.43 -4.02 -2.68
CA VAL A 44 -11.70 -4.76 -2.89
C VAL A 44 -12.61 -3.96 -3.81
N GLY A 45 -13.15 -4.62 -4.84
CA GLY A 45 -13.99 -4.01 -5.87
C GLY A 45 -13.20 -3.37 -7.02
N TYR A 46 -11.99 -2.90 -6.79
CA TYR A 46 -11.16 -2.32 -7.84
C TYR A 46 -10.76 -3.40 -8.86
N ASN A 47 -11.03 -3.14 -10.16
CA ASN A 47 -10.84 -4.10 -11.25
C ASN A 47 -11.50 -5.48 -10.98
N GLY A 48 -12.63 -5.49 -10.24
CA GLY A 48 -13.38 -6.70 -9.93
C GLY A 48 -12.78 -7.59 -8.84
N ARG A 49 -11.79 -7.11 -8.06
CA ARG A 49 -11.19 -7.86 -6.96
C ARG A 49 -12.25 -8.21 -5.91
N LYS A 50 -12.28 -9.48 -5.56
CA LYS A 50 -13.23 -10.01 -4.58
C LYS A 50 -12.74 -9.77 -3.14
N PRO A 51 -13.63 -9.77 -2.15
CA PRO A 51 -13.24 -9.62 -0.74
C PRO A 51 -12.25 -10.66 -0.23
N GLU A 52 -12.31 -11.90 -0.70
CA GLU A 52 -11.38 -12.97 -0.36
C GLU A 52 -9.96 -12.76 -0.92
N ASP A 53 -9.83 -11.99 -2.01
CA ASP A 53 -8.57 -11.72 -2.72
C ASP A 53 -7.95 -10.37 -2.31
N ARG A 54 -8.38 -9.82 -1.18
CA ARG A 54 -7.88 -8.50 -0.72
C ARG A 54 -6.37 -8.51 -0.49
N LEU A 55 -5.73 -7.43 -0.89
CA LEU A 55 -4.26 -7.28 -0.84
C LEU A 55 -3.74 -6.70 0.47
N MET A 56 -4.61 -6.50 1.45
CA MET A 56 -4.29 -5.97 2.76
C MET A 56 -5.41 -6.31 3.74
N ARG A 57 -5.08 -6.42 5.03
CA ARG A 57 -6.10 -6.48 6.07
C ARG A 57 -7.02 -5.26 5.96
N SER A 58 -8.31 -5.48 5.92
CA SER A 58 -9.32 -4.43 6.00
C SER A 58 -9.90 -4.31 7.41
N GLY A 59 -10.84 -3.43 7.62
CA GLY A 59 -11.49 -3.10 8.88
C GLY A 59 -11.96 -1.66 8.85
N ASN A 60 -12.21 -1.07 9.99
CA ASN A 60 -12.65 0.33 10.08
C ASN A 60 -11.89 1.24 9.12
N ASN A 61 -12.62 2.02 8.35
CA ASN A 61 -12.07 3.02 7.45
C ASN A 61 -12.97 4.27 7.52
N HIS A 62 -12.35 5.43 7.68
CA HIS A 62 -13.03 6.72 7.72
C HIS A 62 -12.23 7.71 6.94
N GLY A 63 -12.91 8.69 6.36
CA GLY A 63 -12.22 9.69 5.56
C GLY A 63 -13.15 10.74 4.99
N SER A 64 -12.59 11.56 4.11
CA SER A 64 -13.30 12.63 3.41
C SER A 64 -12.55 12.99 2.14
N ILE A 65 -13.25 13.60 1.20
CA ILE A 65 -12.62 14.21 0.02
C ILE A 65 -12.24 15.66 0.33
N GLU A 66 -11.11 16.10 -0.23
CA GLU A 66 -10.63 17.48 -0.12
C GLU A 66 -9.94 17.93 -1.40
N PHE A 67 -10.04 19.24 -1.69
CA PHE A 67 -9.40 19.85 -2.86
C PHE A 67 -8.10 20.54 -2.44
N ILE A 68 -6.98 20.07 -2.97
CA ILE A 68 -5.64 20.55 -2.59
C ILE A 68 -4.82 20.78 -3.86
N ASN A 69 -4.27 21.98 -4.01
CA ASN A 69 -3.39 22.33 -5.13
C ASN A 69 -3.94 21.98 -6.52
N GLY A 70 -5.22 22.22 -6.74
CA GLY A 70 -5.86 21.99 -8.04
C GLY A 70 -6.34 20.55 -8.28
N LYS A 71 -6.23 19.66 -7.31
CA LYS A 71 -6.60 18.25 -7.41
C LYS A 71 -7.53 17.85 -6.27
N TRP A 72 -8.41 16.89 -6.53
CA TRP A 72 -9.21 16.24 -5.50
C TRP A 72 -8.50 15.02 -4.95
N TYR A 73 -8.58 14.84 -3.64
CA TYR A 73 -8.04 13.68 -2.92
C TYR A 73 -9.10 13.06 -2.04
N ILE A 74 -9.09 11.73 -1.94
CA ILE A 74 -9.73 10.99 -0.85
C ILE A 74 -8.70 10.77 0.26
N PHE A 75 -8.96 11.29 1.45
CA PHE A 75 -8.21 10.94 2.66
C PHE A 75 -8.92 9.78 3.34
N TYR A 76 -8.16 8.80 3.77
CA TYR A 76 -8.67 7.62 4.43
C TYR A 76 -7.62 7.05 5.39
N HIS A 77 -7.89 5.94 6.04
CA HIS A 77 -6.90 5.28 6.87
C HIS A 77 -6.93 3.76 6.68
N ARG A 78 -5.83 3.12 7.06
CA ARG A 78 -5.68 1.68 7.15
C ARG A 78 -5.24 1.26 8.54
N HIS A 79 -5.55 0.02 8.90
CA HIS A 79 -5.00 -0.58 10.12
C HIS A 79 -3.50 -0.88 9.95
N THR A 80 -2.73 -0.72 11.02
CA THR A 80 -1.29 -0.94 11.00
C THR A 80 -0.88 -2.11 11.88
N THR A 81 -0.91 -1.94 13.21
CA THR A 81 -0.47 -2.97 14.15
C THR A 81 -1.50 -4.10 14.30
N LYS A 82 -1.24 -5.03 15.20
CA LYS A 82 -2.20 -6.08 15.59
C LYS A 82 -3.40 -5.57 16.40
N MET A 83 -3.58 -4.26 16.50
CA MET A 83 -4.66 -3.62 17.26
C MET A 83 -5.62 -2.87 16.34
N GLU A 84 -6.90 -2.90 16.67
CA GLU A 84 -7.94 -2.17 15.94
C GLU A 84 -7.82 -0.64 16.01
N PHE A 85 -7.10 -0.13 17.00
CA PHE A 85 -6.96 1.30 17.25
C PHE A 85 -5.72 1.95 16.61
N SER A 86 -4.80 1.15 16.08
CA SER A 86 -3.59 1.66 15.43
C SER A 86 -3.83 1.83 13.93
N ARG A 87 -3.69 3.06 13.46
CA ARG A 87 -4.05 3.44 12.08
C ARG A 87 -3.00 4.35 11.45
N GLN A 88 -2.93 4.31 10.14
CA GLN A 88 -2.12 5.19 9.32
C GLN A 88 -3.02 5.94 8.35
N GLY A 89 -2.88 7.28 8.29
CA GLY A 89 -3.52 8.11 7.26
C GLY A 89 -2.94 7.81 5.88
N CYS A 90 -3.83 7.76 4.89
CA CYS A 90 -3.51 7.55 3.48
C CYS A 90 -4.26 8.59 2.66
N ALA A 91 -3.81 8.87 1.45
CA ALA A 91 -4.47 9.74 0.49
C ALA A 91 -4.25 9.24 -0.93
N GLU A 92 -5.30 9.33 -1.76
CA GLU A 92 -5.24 9.05 -3.18
C GLU A 92 -5.86 10.20 -3.97
N GLU A 93 -5.28 10.52 -5.12
CA GLU A 93 -5.89 11.44 -6.06
C GLU A 93 -7.15 10.82 -6.65
N ILE A 94 -8.23 11.59 -6.73
CA ILE A 94 -9.51 11.19 -7.33
C ILE A 94 -9.95 12.19 -8.40
N VAL A 95 -10.76 11.74 -9.31
CA VAL A 95 -11.39 12.59 -10.33
C VAL A 95 -12.89 12.62 -10.08
N ILE A 96 -13.48 13.80 -10.05
CA ILE A 96 -14.92 13.99 -10.08
C ILE A 96 -15.28 14.35 -11.53
N LEU A 97 -15.95 13.43 -12.22
CA LEU A 97 -16.34 13.61 -13.61
C LEU A 97 -17.45 14.67 -13.75
N ASP A 98 -17.68 15.19 -14.97
CA ASP A 98 -18.67 16.23 -15.24
C ASP A 98 -20.09 15.85 -14.83
N ASN A 99 -20.42 14.55 -14.87
CA ASN A 99 -21.70 14.03 -14.39
C ASN A 99 -21.77 13.85 -12.86
N GLY A 100 -20.70 14.19 -12.13
CA GLY A 100 -20.59 14.06 -10.68
C GLY A 100 -20.18 12.68 -10.20
N PHE A 101 -19.89 11.73 -11.09
CA PHE A 101 -19.42 10.39 -10.69
C PHE A 101 -17.95 10.41 -10.28
N ILE A 102 -17.63 9.69 -9.20
CA ILE A 102 -16.27 9.46 -8.72
C ILE A 102 -15.93 7.99 -8.97
N PRO A 103 -15.06 7.67 -9.94
CA PRO A 103 -14.57 6.30 -10.13
C PRO A 103 -13.82 5.80 -8.88
N GLN A 104 -13.94 4.50 -8.61
CA GLN A 104 -13.12 3.88 -7.56
C GLN A 104 -11.65 3.96 -7.95
N VAL A 105 -10.80 4.34 -6.99
CA VAL A 105 -9.34 4.35 -7.14
C VAL A 105 -8.70 3.21 -6.35
N GLU A 106 -7.51 2.80 -6.76
CA GLU A 106 -6.71 1.83 -6.01
C GLU A 106 -5.90 2.48 -4.89
N MET A 107 -5.45 1.68 -3.93
CA MET A 107 -4.47 2.10 -2.95
C MET A 107 -3.09 2.22 -3.60
N THR A 108 -2.42 3.35 -3.36
CA THR A 108 -1.05 3.58 -3.83
C THR A 108 -0.11 3.96 -2.68
N SER A 109 1.17 4.05 -2.97
CA SER A 109 2.18 4.61 -2.07
C SER A 109 2.48 6.09 -2.35
N CYS A 110 1.79 6.68 -3.33
CA CYS A 110 2.07 8.04 -3.80
C CYS A 110 1.58 9.13 -2.84
N GLY A 111 0.47 8.89 -2.13
CA GLY A 111 -0.08 9.89 -1.21
C GLY A 111 -0.33 11.24 -1.89
N LEU A 112 0.24 12.30 -1.32
CA LEU A 112 0.14 13.66 -1.86
C LEU A 112 1.30 14.04 -2.79
N ASN A 113 2.08 13.09 -3.27
CA ASN A 113 3.21 13.37 -4.18
C ASN A 113 2.78 13.91 -5.55
N GLY A 114 1.51 13.73 -5.90
CA GLY A 114 0.93 14.22 -7.16
C GLY A 114 1.30 13.38 -8.39
N GLY A 115 1.92 12.21 -8.20
CA GLY A 115 2.32 11.28 -9.23
C GLY A 115 3.20 10.16 -8.66
N PRO A 116 3.78 9.30 -9.51
CA PRO A 116 4.69 8.26 -9.07
C PRO A 116 5.86 8.79 -8.25
N LEU A 117 6.30 8.02 -7.26
CA LEU A 117 7.53 8.27 -6.52
C LEU A 117 8.75 8.04 -7.44
N LEU A 118 9.86 8.68 -7.17
CA LEU A 118 11.09 8.44 -7.93
C LEU A 118 11.78 7.16 -7.43
N ALA A 119 12.30 6.33 -8.34
CA ALA A 119 13.10 5.17 -7.95
C ALA A 119 14.54 5.61 -7.60
N GLU A 120 14.67 6.45 -6.56
CA GLU A 120 15.93 6.99 -6.04
C GLU A 120 15.86 7.19 -4.52
N GLY A 121 17.02 7.15 -3.84
CA GLY A 121 17.09 7.37 -2.39
C GLY A 121 16.43 6.27 -1.57
N VAL A 122 15.97 6.61 -0.37
CA VAL A 122 15.51 5.66 0.66
C VAL A 122 14.02 5.88 0.94
N TYR A 123 13.29 4.79 1.06
CA TYR A 123 11.85 4.77 1.37
C TYR A 123 11.56 3.87 2.58
N PRO A 124 10.74 4.32 3.54
CA PRO A 124 10.34 3.46 4.64
C PRO A 124 9.44 2.33 4.14
N ALA A 125 9.66 1.11 4.60
CA ALA A 125 8.81 -0.04 4.26
C ALA A 125 7.32 0.21 4.60
N ALA A 126 7.07 1.09 5.56
CA ALA A 126 5.73 1.43 6.03
C ALA A 126 4.84 2.17 5.02
N ILE A 127 5.35 2.59 3.85
CA ILE A 127 4.52 3.18 2.79
C ILE A 127 3.88 2.14 1.86
N CYS A 128 4.04 0.84 2.14
CA CYS A 128 3.43 -0.22 1.32
C CYS A 128 1.93 0.02 1.18
N CYS A 129 1.39 -0.14 -0.02
CA CYS A 129 -0.03 -0.08 -0.31
C CYS A 129 -0.68 -1.47 -0.36
N ASN A 130 0.11 -2.52 -0.59
CA ASN A 130 -0.32 -3.90 -0.46
C ASN A 130 0.56 -4.63 0.55
N LEU A 131 -0.04 -5.49 1.36
CA LEU A 131 0.66 -6.32 2.35
C LEU A 131 -0.18 -7.57 2.59
N THR A 132 0.20 -8.69 1.99
CA THR A 132 -0.61 -9.90 1.99
C THR A 132 0.25 -11.15 2.05
N ASN A 133 -0.30 -12.21 2.65
CA ASN A 133 0.18 -13.59 2.55
C ASN A 133 -0.82 -14.47 1.77
N GLY A 134 -1.70 -13.84 0.98
CA GLY A 134 -2.75 -14.51 0.19
C GLY A 134 -4.05 -14.76 0.95
N LYS A 135 -4.13 -14.49 2.26
CA LYS A 135 -5.33 -14.76 3.09
C LYS A 135 -5.58 -13.65 4.11
N MET A 136 -5.68 -12.43 3.65
CA MET A 136 -5.87 -11.29 4.55
C MET A 136 -7.31 -11.21 5.06
N PRO A 137 -7.53 -11.09 6.37
CA PRO A 137 -8.88 -11.03 6.95
C PRO A 137 -9.51 -9.65 6.77
N HIS A 138 -10.83 -9.64 6.91
CA HIS A 138 -11.59 -8.44 7.20
C HIS A 138 -11.40 -8.08 8.63
N CYS A 139 -11.08 -7.51 9.39
CA CYS A 139 -10.80 -7.31 10.81
C CYS A 139 -9.68 -8.21 11.36
N TRP A 140 -9.16 -7.78 12.46
CA TRP A 140 -8.10 -8.51 13.14
C TRP A 140 -8.61 -9.82 13.77
N CYS A 141 -7.83 -10.87 13.61
CA CYS A 141 -7.97 -12.11 14.35
C CYS A 141 -6.68 -12.41 15.12
N PRO A 142 -6.70 -12.48 16.45
CA PRO A 142 -5.49 -12.61 17.27
C PRO A 142 -4.67 -13.88 17.01
N ASN A 143 -5.28 -14.92 16.46
CA ASN A 143 -4.64 -16.20 16.20
C ASN A 143 -3.98 -16.29 14.81
N HIS A 144 -4.09 -15.26 13.99
CA HIS A 144 -3.47 -15.26 12.67
C HIS A 144 -2.04 -14.71 12.72
N ARG A 145 -1.11 -15.47 12.17
CA ARG A 145 0.19 -14.94 11.75
C ARG A 145 0.00 -14.23 10.41
N LEU A 146 0.09 -12.93 10.45
CA LEU A 146 -0.13 -12.06 9.29
C LEU A 146 0.96 -10.99 9.28
N PRO A 147 1.47 -10.63 8.11
CA PRO A 147 2.37 -9.50 8.02
C PRO A 147 1.63 -8.22 8.44
N TYR A 148 2.29 -7.37 9.19
CA TYR A 148 1.70 -6.14 9.71
C TYR A 148 2.75 -5.05 9.93
N LEU A 149 2.31 -3.80 9.99
CA LEU A 149 3.16 -2.68 10.37
C LEU A 149 3.32 -2.64 11.88
N LYS A 150 4.54 -2.79 12.34
CA LYS A 150 4.92 -2.70 13.75
C LYS A 150 5.54 -1.33 14.04
N ALA A 151 5.19 -0.76 15.19
CA ALA A 151 5.82 0.45 15.71
C ALA A 151 6.45 0.11 17.06
N LYS A 152 7.74 0.37 17.22
CA LYS A 152 8.49 0.14 18.44
C LYS A 152 9.65 1.14 18.50
N ASP A 153 9.84 1.80 19.63
CA ASP A 153 10.99 2.69 19.91
C ASP A 153 11.22 3.76 18.83
N ASN A 154 10.12 4.36 18.31
CA ASN A 154 10.08 5.31 17.20
C ASN A 154 10.42 4.70 15.81
N GLU A 155 10.73 3.43 15.72
CA GLU A 155 10.85 2.71 14.45
C GLU A 155 9.50 2.23 13.96
N ARG A 156 9.31 2.22 12.65
CA ARG A 156 8.13 1.66 11.98
C ARG A 156 8.59 0.75 10.85
N PHE A 157 8.22 -0.52 10.92
CA PHE A 157 8.68 -1.56 10.00
C PHE A 157 7.59 -2.61 9.77
N ILE A 158 7.74 -3.42 8.74
CA ILE A 158 6.88 -4.57 8.48
C ILE A 158 7.44 -5.77 9.24
N SER A 159 6.59 -6.47 9.98
CA SER A 159 6.92 -7.65 10.78
C SER A 159 6.10 -8.86 10.35
N GLU A 160 6.55 -10.05 10.73
CA GLU A 160 5.95 -11.34 10.36
C GLU A 160 5.88 -11.55 8.83
N ILE A 161 6.94 -11.19 8.13
CA ILE A 161 7.12 -11.49 6.71
C ILE A 161 7.60 -12.95 6.62
N GLU A 162 6.69 -13.86 6.32
CA GLU A 162 6.94 -15.29 6.11
C GLU A 162 6.89 -15.63 4.62
N SER A 163 7.32 -16.83 4.23
CA SER A 163 7.32 -17.26 2.82
C SER A 163 5.96 -17.09 2.16
N GLY A 164 5.92 -16.50 0.97
CA GLY A 164 4.71 -16.15 0.24
C GLY A 164 4.10 -14.78 0.64
N THR A 165 4.73 -14.04 1.58
CA THR A 165 4.31 -12.67 1.85
C THR A 165 4.71 -11.77 0.68
N VAL A 166 3.74 -11.02 0.16
CA VAL A 166 3.93 -10.00 -0.88
C VAL A 166 3.69 -8.61 -0.29
N ILE A 167 4.65 -7.71 -0.52
CA ILE A 167 4.62 -6.32 -0.10
C ILE A 167 4.63 -5.47 -1.36
N GLY A 168 3.61 -4.65 -1.58
CA GLY A 168 3.49 -3.84 -2.79
C GLY A 168 3.59 -2.35 -2.54
N TYR A 169 4.26 -1.68 -3.45
CA TYR A 169 4.44 -0.23 -3.51
C TYR A 169 4.06 0.26 -4.90
N LYS A 170 3.12 1.15 -5.02
CA LYS A 170 2.62 1.66 -6.31
C LYS A 170 2.56 3.19 -6.27
N TYR A 171 3.14 3.88 -7.18
CA TYR A 171 4.00 3.53 -8.33
C TYR A 171 5.33 4.23 -8.19
N PHE A 172 6.34 3.71 -8.89
CA PHE A 172 7.66 4.32 -9.00
C PHE A 172 7.99 4.65 -10.45
N SER A 173 8.59 5.81 -10.67
CA SER A 173 9.20 6.21 -11.92
C SER A 173 10.67 5.82 -11.89
N PHE A 174 11.06 4.88 -12.72
CA PHE A 174 12.42 4.40 -12.86
C PHE A 174 13.12 5.17 -13.98
N ASP A 175 14.24 5.80 -13.63
CA ASP A 175 15.17 6.43 -14.54
C ASP A 175 16.59 6.14 -14.02
N LYS A 176 17.33 5.27 -14.72
CA LYS A 176 18.72 4.88 -14.40
C LYS A 176 18.91 4.19 -13.04
N ALA A 177 17.87 3.67 -12.38
CA ALA A 177 18.06 2.85 -11.20
C ALA A 177 18.82 1.58 -11.55
N SER A 178 19.99 1.36 -10.92
CA SER A 178 20.90 0.25 -11.22
C SER A 178 20.96 -0.79 -10.12
N LYS A 179 20.54 -0.42 -8.90
CA LYS A 179 20.44 -1.34 -7.77
C LYS A 179 19.20 -1.05 -6.94
N ILE A 180 18.74 -2.09 -6.27
CA ILE A 180 17.71 -2.03 -5.23
C ILE A 180 18.22 -2.73 -3.99
N GLY A 181 18.05 -2.10 -2.84
CA GLY A 181 18.45 -2.68 -1.56
C GLY A 181 17.35 -2.57 -0.53
N VAL A 182 17.50 -3.35 0.52
CA VAL A 182 16.60 -3.40 1.67
C VAL A 182 17.39 -3.36 2.97
N LYS A 183 16.82 -2.74 4.00
CA LYS A 183 17.29 -2.84 5.37
C LYS A 183 16.33 -3.71 6.16
N TYR A 184 16.83 -4.83 6.65
CA TYR A 184 16.03 -5.87 7.26
C TYR A 184 16.73 -6.46 8.49
N ARG A 185 16.00 -7.26 9.25
CA ARG A 185 16.54 -8.16 10.29
C ARG A 185 15.68 -9.41 10.39
N SER A 186 16.21 -10.43 11.03
CA SER A 186 15.51 -11.68 11.30
C SER A 186 15.90 -12.22 12.66
N TYR A 187 14.90 -12.60 13.44
CA TYR A 187 15.09 -13.20 14.77
C TYR A 187 15.12 -14.72 14.75
N ASP A 188 14.73 -15.34 13.66
CA ASP A 188 14.71 -16.78 13.52
C ASP A 188 16.13 -17.33 13.31
N ILE A 189 16.37 -18.54 13.82
CA ILE A 189 17.73 -19.10 13.92
C ILE A 189 18.36 -19.37 12.55
N THR A 190 17.55 -19.62 11.54
CA THR A 190 18.02 -19.92 10.17
C THR A 190 17.07 -19.42 9.07
N PRO A 191 16.87 -18.13 8.91
CA PRO A 191 16.26 -17.70 7.66
C PRO A 191 17.29 -17.88 6.55
N ASN A 192 16.95 -18.74 5.63
CA ASN A 192 17.69 -18.93 4.39
C ASN A 192 16.72 -18.56 3.29
N GLY A 193 16.79 -17.35 2.81
CA GLY A 193 15.77 -16.87 1.91
C GLY A 193 16.21 -15.72 1.04
N LYS A 194 15.27 -15.24 0.27
CA LYS A 194 15.43 -14.09 -0.61
C LYS A 194 14.15 -13.29 -0.72
N LEU A 195 14.30 -12.02 -1.00
CA LEU A 195 13.23 -11.16 -1.45
C LEU A 195 13.28 -11.09 -2.98
N LEU A 196 12.24 -11.60 -3.63
CA LEU A 196 12.03 -11.46 -5.07
C LEU A 196 11.50 -10.06 -5.33
N VAL A 197 12.17 -9.32 -6.20
CA VAL A 197 11.73 -8.00 -6.67
C VAL A 197 10.96 -8.17 -7.96
N LYS A 198 9.73 -7.67 -8.02
CA LYS A 198 8.82 -7.84 -9.16
C LYS A 198 8.22 -6.51 -9.58
N LEU A 199 7.84 -6.39 -10.85
CA LEU A 199 7.16 -5.21 -11.41
C LEU A 199 5.66 -5.44 -11.67
N SER A 200 5.13 -6.59 -11.29
CA SER A 200 3.70 -6.91 -11.24
C SER A 200 3.46 -7.94 -10.15
N PHE A 201 2.23 -8.04 -9.66
CA PHE A 201 1.89 -8.90 -8.52
C PHE A 201 2.24 -10.38 -8.80
N ASP A 202 1.86 -10.89 -9.96
CA ASP A 202 2.08 -12.29 -10.37
C ASP A 202 3.23 -12.45 -11.39
N GLY A 203 4.06 -11.41 -11.57
CA GLY A 203 5.14 -11.43 -12.55
C GLY A 203 6.41 -12.15 -12.10
N ASP A 204 7.31 -12.34 -13.05
CA ASP A 204 8.64 -12.85 -12.78
C ASP A 204 9.50 -11.86 -11.99
N ALA A 205 10.45 -12.39 -11.24
CA ALA A 205 11.40 -11.57 -10.51
C ALA A 205 12.41 -10.90 -11.47
N VAL A 206 12.56 -9.58 -11.33
CA VAL A 206 13.58 -8.77 -12.04
C VAL A 206 14.88 -8.67 -11.24
N ALA A 207 14.84 -8.95 -9.93
CA ALA A 207 16.02 -9.06 -9.08
C ALA A 207 15.71 -9.97 -7.88
N GLU A 208 16.77 -10.49 -7.24
CA GLU A 208 16.68 -11.31 -6.04
C GLU A 208 17.65 -10.75 -4.99
N ILE A 209 17.13 -10.34 -3.83
CA ILE A 209 17.93 -9.83 -2.72
C ILE A 209 18.09 -10.96 -1.71
N PRO A 210 19.33 -11.44 -1.42
CA PRO A 210 19.53 -12.50 -0.44
C PRO A 210 19.22 -12.01 0.97
N VAL A 211 18.58 -12.86 1.77
CA VAL A 211 18.28 -12.62 3.18
C VAL A 211 19.02 -13.63 4.03
N ALA A 212 19.85 -13.15 4.94
CA ALA A 212 20.59 -13.96 5.89
C ALA A 212 20.09 -13.69 7.32
N HIS A 213 20.44 -14.58 8.25
CA HIS A 213 20.14 -14.37 9.66
C HIS A 213 20.86 -13.14 10.22
N SER A 214 20.11 -12.23 10.83
CA SER A 214 20.65 -11.10 11.58
C SER A 214 19.65 -10.62 12.64
N LYS A 215 20.11 -10.45 13.87
CA LYS A 215 19.32 -9.83 14.94
C LYS A 215 19.34 -8.29 14.85
N ASP A 216 20.37 -7.76 14.20
CA ASP A 216 20.52 -6.33 13.98
C ASP A 216 19.99 -5.94 12.60
N TRP A 217 19.67 -4.67 12.42
CA TRP A 217 19.35 -4.12 11.12
C TRP A 217 20.57 -4.17 10.19
N VAL A 218 20.46 -4.92 9.11
CA VAL A 218 21.50 -5.05 8.07
C VAL A 218 20.92 -4.72 6.71
N CYS A 219 21.81 -4.36 5.79
CA CYS A 219 21.42 -4.10 4.40
C CYS A 219 21.80 -5.28 3.52
N ALA A 220 20.97 -5.55 2.53
CA ALA A 220 21.29 -6.39 1.38
C ALA A 220 20.77 -5.74 0.11
N GLU A 221 21.41 -6.00 -1.01
CA GLU A 221 21.09 -5.39 -2.30
C GLU A 221 21.24 -6.36 -3.45
N ALA A 222 20.64 -6.01 -4.58
CA ALA A 222 20.79 -6.69 -5.84
C ALA A 222 20.89 -5.69 -6.99
N SER A 223 21.55 -6.08 -8.06
CA SER A 223 21.53 -5.32 -9.31
C SER A 223 20.13 -5.29 -9.90
N LEU A 224 19.74 -4.15 -10.43
CA LEU A 224 18.46 -3.92 -11.04
C LEU A 224 18.67 -3.59 -12.53
N ASN A 225 18.04 -4.36 -13.39
CA ASN A 225 18.09 -4.14 -14.82
C ASN A 225 16.65 -4.11 -15.37
N ILE A 226 16.10 -2.92 -15.40
CA ILE A 226 14.75 -2.66 -15.91
C ILE A 226 14.77 -1.46 -16.85
N GLU A 227 13.87 -1.44 -17.80
CA GLU A 227 13.68 -0.30 -18.68
C GLU A 227 13.14 0.91 -17.90
N ASN A 228 13.51 2.12 -18.38
CA ASN A 228 12.92 3.34 -17.83
C ASN A 228 11.40 3.34 -18.02
N GLY A 229 10.68 3.74 -17.00
CA GLY A 229 9.21 3.72 -17.04
C GLY A 229 8.59 3.85 -15.67
N VAL A 230 7.27 3.77 -15.63
CA VAL A 230 6.49 3.79 -14.39
C VAL A 230 5.97 2.38 -14.10
N TYR A 231 6.38 1.83 -12.98
CA TYR A 231 6.02 0.47 -12.58
C TYR A 231 5.60 0.42 -11.11
N PRO A 232 4.73 -0.53 -10.74
CA PRO A 232 4.61 -0.95 -9.35
C PRO A 232 5.86 -1.74 -8.95
N LEU A 233 6.17 -1.75 -7.67
CA LEU A 233 7.25 -2.51 -7.07
C LEU A 233 6.68 -3.48 -6.04
N TYR A 234 7.04 -4.75 -6.16
CA TYR A 234 6.65 -5.78 -5.20
C TYR A 234 7.88 -6.49 -4.67
N PHE A 235 7.86 -6.78 -3.37
CA PHE A 235 8.78 -7.72 -2.74
C PHE A 235 7.98 -8.95 -2.32
N GLU A 236 8.42 -10.12 -2.76
CA GLU A 236 7.88 -11.40 -2.27
C GLU A 236 8.97 -12.14 -1.52
N TYR A 237 8.70 -12.51 -0.27
CA TYR A 237 9.65 -13.30 0.50
C TYR A 237 9.49 -14.79 0.20
N VAL A 238 10.62 -15.44 -0.09
CA VAL A 238 10.72 -16.90 -0.31
C VAL A 238 11.86 -17.42 0.56
N GLY A 239 11.54 -18.29 1.51
CA GLY A 239 12.53 -18.87 2.41
C GLY A 239 11.92 -19.36 3.70
N ASP A 240 12.79 -19.82 4.60
CA ASP A 240 12.41 -20.27 5.95
C ASP A 240 12.37 -19.09 6.93
N GLY A 241 11.64 -19.26 8.03
CA GLY A 241 11.55 -18.28 9.10
C GLY A 241 10.76 -17.02 8.73
N SER A 242 11.00 -15.95 9.46
CA SER A 242 10.37 -14.66 9.26
C SER A 242 11.38 -13.51 9.24
N VAL A 243 11.03 -12.45 8.53
CA VAL A 243 11.85 -11.26 8.32
C VAL A 243 11.08 -10.03 8.80
N GLU A 244 11.79 -9.04 9.29
CA GLU A 244 11.29 -7.69 9.48
C GLU A 244 11.96 -6.76 8.47
N LEU A 245 11.18 -5.90 7.80
CA LEU A 245 11.63 -4.96 6.78
C LEU A 245 11.43 -3.53 7.25
N TYR A 246 12.53 -2.77 7.32
CA TYR A 246 12.51 -1.40 7.83
C TYR A 246 12.38 -0.37 6.70
N GLU A 247 13.25 -0.47 5.69
CA GLU A 247 13.30 0.43 4.54
C GLU A 247 13.84 -0.29 3.31
N PHE A 248 13.64 0.31 2.17
CA PHE A 248 14.25 -0.08 0.91
C PHE A 248 14.83 1.16 0.22
N TYR A 249 15.77 0.96 -0.70
CA TYR A 249 16.47 2.05 -1.36
C TYR A 249 16.87 1.70 -2.78
N PHE A 250 17.13 2.75 -3.56
CA PHE A 250 17.63 2.62 -4.93
C PHE A 250 18.96 3.36 -5.05
N GLU A 251 19.88 2.77 -5.81
CA GLU A 251 21.09 3.42 -6.29
C GLU A 251 20.97 3.66 -7.80
N GLN A 252 21.50 4.78 -8.24
CA GLN A 252 21.51 5.15 -9.65
C GLN A 252 22.79 4.65 -10.32
N ALA A 253 22.74 4.39 -11.63
CA ALA A 253 23.94 4.18 -12.40
C ALA A 253 24.80 5.46 -12.38
N GLU A 254 26.12 5.29 -12.23
CA GLU A 254 27.04 6.41 -12.34
C GLU A 254 26.90 7.07 -13.72
N SER A 255 26.80 8.40 -13.72
CA SER A 255 26.79 9.15 -14.98
C SER A 255 28.19 9.03 -15.61
N VAL A 256 28.27 8.40 -16.75
CA VAL A 256 29.49 8.32 -17.55
C VAL A 256 29.75 9.65 -18.24
#